data_2af092414043312e6ab110df12da94a4
#
_entry.id   2af092414043312e6ab110df12da94a4
#
_cell.length_a   1.000
_cell.length_b   1.000
_cell.length_c   1.000
_cell.angle_alpha   90.00
_cell.angle_beta   90.00
_cell.angle_gamma   90.00
#
_symmetry.space_group_name_H-M   'P 1'
#
loop_
_entity.id
_entity.type
_entity.pdbx_description
1 polymer ?
#
loop_
_entity_poly.entity_id
_entity_poly.type
_entity_poly.pdbx_seq_one_letter_code
_entity_poly.pdbx_strand_id
1 'polypeptide(L)'
;SDKEINSILEDYRNGAVKTLPARDVTRHGNEVAVIACGRSGVASDADIISGKLGNSGGNAYIRTTQIMKGVDYCIRKAIEYSQPVAVNISYGGTYGNHEGSSIFEMFIDDCCSTYRCSICIGVGNEGEGRTHYSGQLVSGNVLDEELAIGDYEPQISIQIWKRAMDNARIELIAPTGERLVISERNAGVVHHNIKNMRIVSKAYG
;
A
#
# COMPACT_ATOMS: atom_id res chain seq x y z
N SER A 1 24.24 3.60 5.63
CA SER A 1 25.34 2.88 4.94
C SER A 1 25.89 1.80 5.86
N ASP A 2 26.55 0.79 5.32
CA ASP A 2 27.19 -0.30 6.10
C ASP A 2 28.18 0.26 7.11
N LYS A 3 28.89 1.33 6.78
CA LYS A 3 29.79 2.04 7.71
C LYS A 3 29.07 2.63 8.93
N GLU A 4 27.91 3.22 8.73
CA GLU A 4 27.09 3.76 9.82
C GLU A 4 26.59 2.63 10.72
N ILE A 5 26.08 1.55 10.13
CA ILE A 5 25.56 0.40 10.87
C ILE A 5 26.69 -0.23 11.70
N ASN A 6 27.86 -0.46 11.10
CA ASN A 6 29.01 -1.02 11.81
C ASN A 6 29.50 -0.11 12.94
N SER A 7 29.56 1.21 12.74
CA SER A 7 29.88 2.16 13.80
C SER A 7 28.88 2.10 14.97
N ILE A 8 27.59 1.99 14.66
CA ILE A 8 26.53 1.89 15.68
C ILE A 8 26.64 0.55 16.44
N LEU A 9 26.95 -0.55 15.75
CA LEU A 9 27.14 -1.86 16.37
C LEU A 9 28.37 -1.88 17.29
N GLU A 10 29.46 -1.22 16.90
CA GLU A 10 30.63 -1.06 17.76
C GLU A 10 30.31 -0.24 19.01
N ASP A 11 29.62 0.88 18.85
CA ASP A 11 29.20 1.71 19.97
C ASP A 11 28.28 0.92 20.94
N TYR A 12 27.34 0.14 20.40
CA TYR A 12 26.46 -0.71 21.21
C TYR A 12 27.26 -1.79 21.97
N ARG A 13 28.24 -2.45 21.33
CA ARG A 13 29.13 -3.45 22.00
C ARG A 13 29.95 -2.83 23.09
N ASN A 14 30.29 -1.56 22.96
CA ASN A 14 31.07 -0.79 23.96
C ASN A 14 30.17 -0.15 25.03
N GLY A 15 28.89 -0.48 25.09
CA GLY A 15 27.93 0.04 26.06
C GLY A 15 27.46 1.47 25.84
N ALA A 16 27.78 2.07 24.68
CA ALA A 16 27.31 3.40 24.30
C ALA A 16 25.91 3.28 23.65
N VAL A 17 24.90 3.89 24.26
CA VAL A 17 23.55 3.94 23.69
C VAL A 17 23.46 5.12 22.73
N LYS A 18 23.61 4.86 21.44
CA LYS A 18 23.30 5.87 20.40
C LYS A 18 21.88 5.70 19.89
N THR A 19 21.18 6.81 19.70
CA THR A 19 19.87 6.81 19.05
C THR A 19 20.03 6.44 17.58
N LEU A 20 19.43 5.32 17.17
CA LEU A 20 19.42 4.91 15.77
C LEU A 20 18.65 5.92 14.93
N PRO A 21 19.16 6.36 13.76
CA PRO A 21 18.46 7.29 12.87
C PRO A 21 17.18 6.68 12.28
N ALA A 22 17.08 5.34 12.26
CA ALA A 22 15.91 4.60 11.83
C ALA A 22 15.39 3.75 12.99
N ARG A 23 14.31 4.18 13.62
CA ARG A 23 13.69 3.48 14.74
C ARG A 23 12.34 2.93 14.34
N ASP A 24 12.03 1.69 14.73
CA ASP A 24 10.69 1.15 14.65
C ASP A 24 9.85 1.69 15.81
N VAL A 25 9.06 2.71 15.54
CA VAL A 25 8.24 3.41 16.54
C VAL A 25 6.99 2.60 16.89
N THR A 26 6.45 1.86 15.93
CA THR A 26 5.22 1.07 16.08
C THR A 26 5.46 -0.32 16.63
N ARG A 27 6.70 -0.79 16.58
CA ARG A 27 7.15 -2.17 16.86
C ARG A 27 6.64 -3.22 15.87
N HIS A 28 5.75 -2.87 14.98
CA HIS A 28 5.16 -3.80 14.00
C HIS A 28 6.24 -4.50 13.15
N GLY A 29 7.21 -3.75 12.62
CA GLY A 29 8.31 -4.33 11.83
C GLY A 29 9.18 -5.31 12.64
N ASN A 30 9.45 -5.00 13.91
CA ASN A 30 10.18 -5.90 14.80
C ASN A 30 9.40 -7.19 15.08
N GLU A 31 8.09 -7.09 15.33
CA GLU A 31 7.23 -8.26 15.59
C GLU A 31 7.20 -9.18 14.37
N VAL A 32 7.00 -8.61 13.19
CA VAL A 32 7.02 -9.36 11.90
C VAL A 32 8.38 -10.05 11.70
N ALA A 33 9.48 -9.34 11.93
CA ALA A 33 10.83 -9.90 11.80
C ALA A 33 11.09 -11.05 12.80
N VAL A 34 10.60 -10.93 14.03
CA VAL A 34 10.72 -11.98 15.05
C VAL A 34 9.95 -13.24 14.65
N ILE A 35 8.74 -13.09 14.10
CA ILE A 35 7.94 -14.23 13.61
C ILE A 35 8.64 -14.91 12.43
N ALA A 36 9.20 -14.13 11.50
CA ALA A 36 9.87 -14.68 10.33
C ALA A 36 11.21 -15.34 10.67
N CYS A 37 12.10 -14.62 11.36
CA CYS A 37 13.52 -14.95 11.48
C CYS A 37 14.06 -14.85 12.91
N GLY A 38 13.22 -14.67 13.93
CA GLY A 38 13.65 -14.68 15.33
C GLY A 38 14.12 -16.08 15.77
N ARG A 39 14.69 -16.20 16.96
CA ARG A 39 15.21 -17.49 17.49
C ARG A 39 14.18 -18.62 17.49
N SER A 40 12.90 -18.29 17.63
CA SER A 40 11.75 -19.20 17.53
C SER A 40 10.92 -18.97 16.28
N GLY A 41 11.41 -18.20 15.33
CA GLY A 41 10.76 -17.93 14.05
C GLY A 41 10.90 -19.07 13.05
N VAL A 42 10.24 -18.95 11.92
CA VAL A 42 10.20 -20.01 10.90
C VAL A 42 11.56 -20.22 10.24
N ALA A 43 12.34 -19.16 10.03
CA ALA A 43 13.65 -19.18 9.38
C ALA A 43 14.73 -18.59 10.31
N SER A 44 14.97 -19.23 11.44
CA SER A 44 15.86 -18.73 12.51
C SER A 44 17.33 -18.55 12.09
N ASP A 45 17.76 -19.27 11.06
CA ASP A 45 19.13 -19.24 10.56
C ASP A 45 19.29 -18.33 9.31
N ALA A 46 18.24 -17.62 8.92
CA ALA A 46 18.32 -16.70 7.78
C ALA A 46 19.03 -15.40 8.13
N ASP A 47 19.81 -14.91 7.18
CA ASP A 47 20.32 -13.53 7.23
C ASP A 47 19.19 -12.53 7.04
N ILE A 48 19.18 -11.44 7.79
CA ILE A 48 18.09 -10.47 7.80
C ILE A 48 18.52 -9.18 7.11
N ILE A 49 17.75 -8.78 6.10
CA ILE A 49 17.81 -7.43 5.50
C ILE A 49 16.58 -6.66 5.97
N SER A 50 16.77 -5.59 6.70
CA SER A 50 15.68 -4.74 7.18
C SER A 50 15.70 -3.38 6.49
N GLY A 51 14.57 -3.02 5.87
CA GLY A 51 14.37 -1.73 5.21
C GLY A 51 13.35 -0.87 5.96
N LYS A 52 13.77 0.27 6.50
CA LYS A 52 12.84 1.26 7.06
C LYS A 52 12.28 2.13 5.94
N LEU A 53 10.99 2.03 5.69
CA LEU A 53 10.26 2.87 4.72
C LEU A 53 9.58 4.04 5.43
N GLY A 54 9.56 5.21 4.77
CA GLY A 54 8.89 6.40 5.27
C GLY A 54 9.65 7.17 6.35
N ASN A 55 9.11 8.31 6.75
CA ASN A 55 9.64 9.17 7.80
C ASN A 55 8.90 8.91 9.11
N SER A 56 9.64 8.94 10.22
CA SER A 56 9.13 8.68 11.58
C SER A 56 8.21 9.77 12.14
N GLY A 57 7.91 10.81 11.39
CA GLY A 57 7.12 11.95 11.86
C GLY A 57 6.10 12.40 10.84
N GLY A 58 4.84 12.13 11.09
CA GLY A 58 3.73 12.65 10.35
C GLY A 58 2.87 11.61 9.62
N ASN A 59 1.67 12.01 9.25
CA ASN A 59 0.66 11.22 8.53
C ASN A 59 1.02 10.97 7.05
N ALA A 60 2.29 10.79 6.72
CA ALA A 60 2.72 10.54 5.35
C ALA A 60 2.57 9.04 5.03
N TYR A 61 1.63 8.72 4.18
CA TYR A 61 1.49 7.39 3.60
C TYR A 61 2.77 7.00 2.85
N ILE A 62 3.18 5.74 2.99
CA ILE A 62 4.30 5.19 2.24
C ILE A 62 3.89 5.14 0.76
N ARG A 63 4.70 5.77 -0.09
CA ARG A 63 4.47 5.73 -1.54
C ARG A 63 4.91 4.39 -2.11
N THR A 64 4.21 3.88 -3.11
CA THR A 64 4.59 2.65 -3.83
C THR A 64 6.04 2.68 -4.33
N THR A 65 6.50 3.84 -4.80
CA THR A 65 7.91 4.03 -5.21
C THR A 65 8.93 3.85 -4.08
N GLN A 66 8.54 4.08 -2.82
CA GLN A 66 9.41 3.79 -1.68
C GLN A 66 9.48 2.29 -1.40
N ILE A 67 8.37 1.59 -1.57
CA ILE A 67 8.32 0.12 -1.45
C ILE A 67 9.18 -0.49 -2.57
N MET A 68 9.01 -0.05 -3.82
CA MET A 68 9.83 -0.52 -4.95
C MET A 68 11.33 -0.35 -4.67
N LYS A 69 11.75 0.81 -4.16
CA LYS A 69 13.15 1.03 -3.76
C LYS A 69 13.61 0.10 -2.64
N GLY A 70 12.74 -0.22 -1.70
CA GLY A 70 13.03 -1.18 -0.63
C GLY A 70 13.24 -2.59 -1.18
N VAL A 71 12.38 -3.02 -2.09
CA VAL A 71 12.50 -4.33 -2.76
C VAL A 71 13.78 -4.39 -3.60
N ASP A 72 14.06 -3.39 -4.43
CA ASP A 72 15.29 -3.29 -5.21
C ASP A 72 16.54 -3.37 -4.32
N TYR A 73 16.52 -2.67 -3.19
CA TYR A 73 17.62 -2.74 -2.23
C TYR A 73 17.85 -4.17 -1.69
N CYS A 74 16.77 -4.86 -1.29
CA CYS A 74 16.86 -6.23 -0.80
C CYS A 74 17.41 -7.19 -1.87
N ILE A 75 16.93 -7.07 -3.10
CA ILE A 75 17.40 -7.90 -4.22
C ILE A 75 18.87 -7.63 -4.52
N ARG A 76 19.31 -6.38 -4.58
CA ARG A 76 20.72 -6.02 -4.79
C ARG A 76 21.63 -6.58 -3.70
N LYS A 77 21.20 -6.53 -2.45
CA LYS A 77 21.96 -7.12 -1.34
C LYS A 77 22.03 -8.64 -1.46
N ALA A 78 20.94 -9.30 -1.80
CA ALA A 78 20.94 -10.74 -2.03
C ALA A 78 21.90 -11.15 -3.17
N ILE A 79 21.94 -10.39 -4.26
CA ILE A 79 22.89 -10.60 -5.35
C ILE A 79 24.34 -10.41 -4.87
N GLU A 80 24.60 -9.35 -4.10
CA GLU A 80 25.93 -9.08 -3.53
C GLU A 80 26.41 -10.24 -2.65
N TYR A 81 25.52 -10.86 -1.88
CA TYR A 81 25.82 -12.04 -1.06
C TYR A 81 25.65 -13.38 -1.77
N SER A 82 25.30 -13.37 -3.07
CA SER A 82 25.04 -14.57 -3.87
C SER A 82 23.99 -15.51 -3.27
N GLN A 83 23.02 -14.96 -2.57
CA GLN A 83 21.94 -15.69 -1.88
C GLN A 83 20.58 -15.43 -2.56
N PRO A 84 19.61 -16.38 -2.46
CA PRO A 84 18.21 -16.08 -2.74
C PRO A 84 17.62 -15.19 -1.64
N VAL A 85 16.53 -14.48 -1.95
CA VAL A 85 15.86 -13.62 -0.98
C VAL A 85 14.36 -13.87 -0.93
N ALA A 86 13.81 -13.90 0.26
CA ALA A 86 12.38 -13.80 0.50
C ALA A 86 12.09 -12.40 1.08
N VAL A 87 11.29 -11.63 0.37
CA VAL A 87 10.89 -10.27 0.77
C VAL A 87 9.49 -10.32 1.36
N ASN A 88 9.34 -9.88 2.60
CA ASN A 88 8.04 -9.73 3.24
C ASN A 88 7.63 -8.26 3.27
N ILE A 89 6.43 -7.97 2.79
CA ILE A 89 5.83 -6.64 2.78
C ILE A 89 4.55 -6.71 3.60
N SER A 90 4.66 -6.48 4.91
CA SER A 90 3.50 -6.38 5.81
C SER A 90 2.92 -4.97 5.80
N TYR A 91 2.48 -4.55 4.64
CA TYR A 91 1.85 -3.25 4.41
C TYR A 91 0.67 -3.45 3.48
N GLY A 92 -0.52 -3.13 3.95
CA GLY A 92 -1.76 -3.26 3.20
C GLY A 92 -2.29 -1.91 2.72
N GLY A 93 -3.04 -1.94 1.64
CA GLY A 93 -3.77 -0.79 1.11
C GLY A 93 -4.87 -1.29 0.20
N THR A 94 -5.98 -0.56 0.17
CA THR A 94 -7.15 -0.87 -0.66
C THR A 94 -7.17 -0.07 -1.97
N TYR A 95 -6.06 0.60 -2.29
CA TYR A 95 -5.94 1.42 -3.49
C TYR A 95 -5.54 0.58 -4.70
N GLY A 96 -6.15 0.88 -5.84
CA GLY A 96 -5.83 0.24 -7.11
C GLY A 96 -7.00 -0.54 -7.70
N ASN A 97 -6.82 -1.04 -8.90
CA ASN A 97 -7.83 -1.80 -9.64
C ASN A 97 -7.93 -3.27 -9.24
N HIS A 98 -7.04 -3.77 -8.41
CA HIS A 98 -6.97 -5.16 -7.94
C HIS A 98 -6.88 -6.22 -9.06
N GLU A 99 -6.34 -5.85 -10.22
CA GLU A 99 -6.22 -6.71 -11.41
C GLU A 99 -4.79 -7.16 -11.70
N GLY A 100 -3.82 -6.80 -10.87
CA GLY A 100 -2.40 -7.12 -11.10
C GLY A 100 -1.75 -6.30 -12.23
N SER A 101 -2.36 -5.21 -12.66
CA SER A 101 -1.94 -4.44 -13.84
C SER A 101 -1.31 -3.08 -13.52
N SER A 102 -1.20 -2.71 -12.25
CA SER A 102 -0.52 -1.47 -11.87
C SER A 102 1.00 -1.58 -12.09
N ILE A 103 1.66 -0.43 -12.24
CA ILE A 103 3.13 -0.38 -12.37
C ILE A 103 3.83 -1.07 -11.18
N PHE A 104 3.26 -0.96 -9.99
CA PHE A 104 3.80 -1.62 -8.81
C PHE A 104 3.69 -3.15 -8.90
N GLU A 105 2.54 -3.65 -9.29
CA GLU A 105 2.29 -5.09 -9.45
C GLU A 105 3.17 -5.69 -10.55
N MET A 106 3.24 -5.01 -11.71
CA MET A 106 4.15 -5.41 -12.80
C MET A 106 5.61 -5.43 -12.36
N PHE A 107 6.05 -4.46 -11.55
CA PHE A 107 7.40 -4.45 -11.00
C PHE A 107 7.65 -5.66 -10.08
N ILE A 108 6.69 -6.03 -9.24
CA ILE A 108 6.80 -7.20 -8.35
C ILE A 108 6.92 -8.49 -9.18
N ASP A 109 6.09 -8.65 -10.21
CA ASP A 109 6.12 -9.80 -11.11
C ASP A 109 7.47 -9.90 -11.85
N ASP A 110 7.99 -8.78 -12.35
CA ASP A 110 9.28 -8.71 -13.01
C ASP A 110 10.43 -9.10 -12.06
N CYS A 111 10.40 -8.61 -10.82
CA CYS A 111 11.36 -9.00 -9.80
C CYS A 111 11.34 -10.50 -9.54
N CYS A 112 10.16 -11.09 -9.36
CA CYS A 112 10.01 -12.53 -9.08
C CYS A 112 10.40 -13.41 -10.28
N SER A 113 10.19 -12.94 -11.50
CA SER A 113 10.53 -13.68 -12.72
C SER A 113 12.01 -13.60 -13.09
N THR A 114 12.66 -12.49 -12.75
CA THR A 114 14.05 -12.20 -13.17
C THR A 114 15.08 -12.63 -12.12
N TYR A 115 14.76 -12.53 -10.85
CA TYR A 115 15.70 -12.78 -9.74
C TYR A 115 15.31 -14.03 -8.95
N ARG A 116 16.28 -14.56 -8.18
CA ARG A 116 16.03 -15.64 -7.21
C ARG A 116 15.36 -15.07 -5.96
N CYS A 117 14.16 -14.52 -6.12
CA CYS A 117 13.40 -13.92 -5.04
C CYS A 117 11.96 -14.44 -4.98
N SER A 118 11.40 -14.41 -3.77
CA SER A 118 9.97 -14.59 -3.53
C SER A 118 9.48 -13.37 -2.76
N ILE A 119 8.37 -12.78 -3.19
CA ILE A 119 7.81 -11.60 -2.54
C ILE A 119 6.45 -11.96 -1.97
N CYS A 120 6.30 -11.81 -0.65
CA CYS A 120 5.07 -12.06 0.09
C CYS A 120 4.47 -10.72 0.54
N ILE A 121 3.25 -10.45 0.13
CA ILE A 121 2.55 -9.20 0.42
C ILE A 121 1.31 -9.51 1.25
N GLY A 122 1.14 -8.80 2.36
CA GLY A 122 -0.08 -8.88 3.17
C GLY A 122 -1.26 -8.27 2.44
N VAL A 123 -2.39 -8.97 2.44
CA VAL A 123 -3.63 -8.52 1.79
C VAL A 123 -4.40 -7.46 2.60
N GLY A 124 -3.89 -7.07 3.76
CA GLY A 124 -4.54 -6.13 4.68
C GLY A 124 -5.42 -6.80 5.72
N ASN A 125 -5.98 -5.99 6.62
CA ASN A 125 -6.76 -6.44 7.78
C ASN A 125 -8.25 -6.06 7.68
N GLU A 126 -8.69 -5.58 6.51
CA GLU A 126 -10.02 -5.00 6.30
C GLU A 126 -11.07 -6.02 5.81
N GLY A 127 -10.83 -7.34 6.00
CA GLY A 127 -11.71 -8.39 5.49
C GLY A 127 -13.16 -8.31 5.99
N GLU A 128 -13.38 -7.76 7.19
CA GLU A 128 -14.71 -7.52 7.76
C GLU A 128 -15.23 -6.09 7.52
N GLY A 129 -14.37 -5.20 7.00
CA GLY A 129 -14.67 -3.77 6.86
C GLY A 129 -15.68 -3.43 5.77
N ARG A 130 -16.02 -4.38 4.89
CA ARG A 130 -16.91 -4.15 3.73
C ARG A 130 -16.53 -2.93 2.90
N THR A 131 -15.23 -2.70 2.76
CA THR A 131 -14.66 -1.53 2.05
C THR A 131 -14.45 -1.76 0.56
N HIS A 132 -14.79 -2.94 0.06
CA HIS A 132 -14.66 -3.33 -1.34
C HIS A 132 -15.96 -3.92 -1.87
N TYR A 133 -16.33 -3.49 -3.07
CA TYR A 133 -17.42 -4.04 -3.85
C TYR A 133 -16.93 -4.39 -5.26
N SER A 134 -17.39 -5.49 -5.80
CA SER A 134 -17.16 -5.89 -7.19
C SER A 134 -18.47 -6.31 -7.82
N GLY A 135 -18.79 -5.74 -8.96
CA GLY A 135 -20.03 -6.01 -9.67
C GLY A 135 -19.85 -6.07 -11.18
N GLN A 136 -20.85 -6.55 -11.87
CA GLN A 136 -20.91 -6.57 -13.33
C GLN A 136 -22.07 -5.71 -13.81
N LEU A 137 -21.75 -4.69 -14.62
CA LEU A 137 -22.73 -3.83 -15.25
C LEU A 137 -22.97 -4.28 -16.70
N VAL A 138 -24.21 -4.61 -17.03
CA VAL A 138 -24.62 -4.95 -18.40
C VAL A 138 -25.16 -3.71 -19.09
N SER A 139 -24.85 -3.54 -20.38
CA SER A 139 -25.31 -2.39 -21.18
C SER A 139 -26.83 -2.21 -21.09
N GLY A 140 -27.24 -0.98 -20.80
CA GLY A 140 -28.64 -0.59 -20.62
C GLY A 140 -29.20 -0.83 -19.20
N ASN A 141 -28.46 -1.44 -18.31
CA ASN A 141 -28.86 -1.65 -16.93
C ASN A 141 -28.27 -0.57 -15.99
N VAL A 142 -28.87 -0.47 -14.82
CA VAL A 142 -28.39 0.34 -13.70
C VAL A 142 -27.96 -0.62 -12.59
N LEU A 143 -26.84 -0.32 -11.96
CA LEU A 143 -26.34 -1.00 -10.77
C LEU A 143 -26.35 0.04 -9.66
N ASP A 144 -27.19 -0.17 -8.66
CA ASP A 144 -27.32 0.68 -7.48
C ASP A 144 -26.65 -0.02 -6.31
N GLU A 145 -25.70 0.67 -5.68
CA GLU A 145 -24.99 0.18 -4.52
C GLU A 145 -25.01 1.20 -3.39
N GLU A 146 -25.29 0.73 -2.19
CA GLU A 146 -25.34 1.57 -1.02
C GLU A 146 -23.96 1.72 -0.38
N LEU A 147 -23.54 2.97 -0.20
CA LEU A 147 -22.33 3.31 0.54
C LEU A 147 -22.70 3.76 1.96
N ALA A 148 -22.39 2.92 2.94
CA ALA A 148 -22.53 3.28 4.34
C ALA A 148 -21.29 4.05 4.81
N ILE A 149 -21.48 5.22 5.38
CA ILE A 149 -20.42 6.04 5.97
C ILE A 149 -20.60 5.96 7.49
N GLY A 150 -19.54 5.55 8.19
CA GLY A 150 -19.54 5.47 9.65
C GLY A 150 -19.69 6.83 10.31
N ASP A 151 -20.19 6.83 11.54
CA ASP A 151 -20.24 8.03 12.37
C ASP A 151 -18.81 8.56 12.61
N TYR A 152 -18.66 9.87 12.59
CA TYR A 152 -17.38 10.57 12.83
C TYR A 152 -16.33 10.44 11.71
N GLU A 153 -16.66 9.95 10.53
CA GLU A 153 -15.77 9.95 9.39
C GLU A 153 -15.75 11.34 8.71
N PRO A 154 -14.72 12.14 8.92
CA PRO A 154 -14.67 13.50 8.37
C PRO A 154 -14.39 13.51 6.87
N GLN A 155 -13.82 12.42 6.34
CA GLN A 155 -13.43 12.29 4.94
C GLN A 155 -13.39 10.82 4.53
N ILE A 156 -13.97 10.53 3.37
CA ILE A 156 -13.85 9.23 2.72
C ILE A 156 -13.22 9.38 1.34
N SER A 157 -12.54 8.33 0.88
CA SER A 157 -12.03 8.21 -0.47
C SER A 157 -12.71 7.04 -1.15
N ILE A 158 -13.37 7.30 -2.28
CA ILE A 158 -14.04 6.27 -3.07
C ILE A 158 -13.25 6.14 -4.37
N GLN A 159 -12.82 4.93 -4.70
CA GLN A 159 -12.20 4.61 -5.98
C GLN A 159 -13.15 3.73 -6.79
N ILE A 160 -13.47 4.15 -7.99
CA ILE A 160 -14.31 3.41 -8.92
C ILE A 160 -13.46 3.03 -10.12
N TRP A 161 -13.27 1.74 -10.30
CA TRP A 161 -12.51 1.19 -11.40
C TRP A 161 -13.43 0.54 -12.41
N LYS A 162 -13.18 0.77 -13.68
CA LYS A 162 -13.84 0.15 -14.83
C LYS A 162 -12.83 -0.04 -15.95
N ARG A 163 -13.14 -0.87 -16.91
CA ARG A 163 -12.29 -0.98 -18.11
C ARG A 163 -12.31 0.33 -18.89
N ALA A 164 -11.19 0.69 -19.49
CA ALA A 164 -11.05 1.94 -20.24
C ALA A 164 -12.04 2.07 -21.41
N MET A 165 -12.44 0.93 -22.02
CA MET A 165 -13.36 0.89 -23.16
C MET A 165 -14.83 0.95 -22.74
N ASP A 166 -15.16 0.77 -21.46
CA ASP A 166 -16.55 0.77 -21.02
C ASP A 166 -17.05 2.21 -20.80
N ASN A 167 -18.21 2.52 -21.37
CA ASN A 167 -18.91 3.76 -21.12
C ASN A 167 -19.90 3.54 -19.96
N ALA A 168 -19.62 4.12 -18.81
CA ALA A 168 -20.51 4.10 -17.67
C ALA A 168 -20.79 5.52 -17.17
N ARG A 169 -22.04 5.78 -16.80
CA ARG A 169 -22.41 7.01 -16.09
C ARG A 169 -22.41 6.70 -14.60
N ILE A 170 -21.67 7.47 -13.86
CA ILE A 170 -21.55 7.35 -12.40
C ILE A 170 -22.34 8.47 -11.75
N GLU A 171 -23.25 8.12 -10.86
CA GLU A 171 -24.00 9.07 -10.05
C GLU A 171 -23.77 8.79 -8.56
N LEU A 172 -23.55 9.84 -7.80
CA LEU A 172 -23.65 9.80 -6.34
C LEU A 172 -25.00 10.37 -5.92
N ILE A 173 -25.73 9.61 -5.15
CA ILE A 173 -27.03 9.99 -4.61
C ILE A 173 -26.90 10.21 -3.13
N ALA A 174 -27.08 11.46 -2.67
CA ALA A 174 -27.07 11.77 -1.26
C ALA A 174 -28.33 11.22 -0.56
N PRO A 175 -28.29 10.98 0.77
CA PRO A 175 -29.47 10.57 1.53
C PRO A 175 -30.67 11.53 1.41
N THR A 176 -30.41 12.76 1.01
CA THR A 176 -31.44 13.80 0.75
C THR A 176 -32.09 13.67 -0.62
N GLY A 177 -31.63 12.72 -1.45
CA GLY A 177 -32.08 12.54 -2.84
C GLY A 177 -31.38 13.44 -3.86
N GLU A 178 -30.47 14.31 -3.44
CA GLU A 178 -29.67 15.10 -4.39
C GLU A 178 -28.73 14.20 -5.17
N ARG A 179 -28.61 14.44 -6.48
CA ARG A 179 -27.83 13.64 -7.40
C ARG A 179 -26.64 14.43 -7.95
N LEU A 180 -25.49 13.81 -7.95
CA LEU A 180 -24.28 14.32 -8.59
C LEU A 180 -23.82 13.35 -9.65
N VAL A 181 -23.74 13.82 -10.90
CA VAL A 181 -23.13 13.06 -11.99
C VAL A 181 -21.63 13.30 -12.01
N ILE A 182 -20.88 12.21 -11.93
CA ILE A 182 -19.42 12.26 -12.07
C ILE A 182 -19.09 12.02 -13.53
N SER A 183 -18.54 13.03 -14.20
CA SER A 183 -18.17 12.94 -15.62
C SER A 183 -16.72 12.49 -15.77
N GLU A 184 -16.51 11.46 -16.56
CA GLU A 184 -15.17 10.96 -16.94
C GLU A 184 -14.47 11.87 -17.97
N ARG A 185 -15.24 12.70 -18.69
CA ARG A 185 -14.71 13.50 -19.80
C ARG A 185 -13.80 14.63 -19.39
N ASN A 186 -13.78 14.98 -18.14
CA ASN A 186 -12.92 16.03 -17.61
C ASN A 186 -11.73 15.36 -16.88
N ALA A 187 -10.66 15.12 -17.61
CA ALA A 187 -9.37 14.82 -17.00
C ALA A 187 -8.99 16.03 -16.12
N GLY A 188 -9.17 15.89 -14.80
CA GLY A 188 -8.88 16.96 -13.85
C GLY A 188 -9.64 16.80 -12.55
N VAL A 189 -9.38 17.73 -11.65
CA VAL A 189 -10.04 17.78 -10.35
C VAL A 189 -11.29 18.65 -10.47
N VAL A 190 -12.46 18.06 -10.22
CA VAL A 190 -13.73 18.79 -10.21
C VAL A 190 -14.22 18.86 -8.76
N HIS A 191 -14.59 20.06 -8.33
CA HIS A 191 -15.14 20.31 -7.01
C HIS A 191 -16.66 20.46 -7.10
N HIS A 192 -17.35 19.69 -6.29
CA HIS A 192 -18.80 19.75 -6.17
C HIS A 192 -19.17 19.99 -4.70
N ASN A 193 -20.26 20.70 -4.49
CA ASN A 193 -20.83 20.90 -3.15
C ASN A 193 -22.26 20.37 -3.16
N ILE A 194 -22.55 19.42 -2.28
CA ILE A 194 -23.91 18.97 -1.99
C ILE A 194 -24.13 19.31 -0.51
N LYS A 195 -24.94 20.31 -0.22
CA LYS A 195 -25.19 20.80 1.14
C LYS A 195 -23.90 20.97 1.95
N ASN A 196 -23.71 20.13 2.96
CA ASN A 196 -22.56 20.18 3.86
C ASN A 196 -21.39 19.27 3.41
N MET A 197 -21.49 18.64 2.25
CA MET A 197 -20.44 17.78 1.72
C MET A 197 -19.68 18.48 0.60
N ARG A 198 -18.38 18.49 0.70
CA ARG A 198 -17.48 18.84 -0.39
C ARG A 198 -16.99 17.57 -1.07
N ILE A 199 -17.32 17.40 -2.34
CA ILE A 199 -16.89 16.26 -3.12
C ILE A 199 -15.81 16.72 -4.09
N VAL A 200 -14.70 16.02 -4.10
CA VAL A 200 -13.61 16.22 -5.04
C VAL A 200 -13.51 14.97 -5.89
N SER A 201 -13.87 15.06 -7.17
CA SER A 201 -13.69 13.94 -8.10
C SER A 201 -12.47 14.18 -8.97
N LYS A 202 -11.72 13.11 -9.25
CA LYS A 202 -10.58 13.13 -10.14
C LYS A 202 -10.64 11.89 -11.02
N ALA A 203 -10.72 12.11 -12.32
CA ALA A 203 -10.60 11.03 -13.30
C ALA A 203 -9.13 10.87 -13.71
N TYR A 204 -8.69 9.62 -13.81
CA TYR A 204 -7.40 9.25 -14.37
C TYR A 204 -7.68 8.51 -15.69
N GLY A 205 -7.09 8.99 -16.76
CA GLY A 205 -7.12 8.33 -18.06
C GLY A 205 -5.96 7.35 -18.22
#